data_095b8d05203825f097a271a7a850d4df
#
_entry.id   095b8d05203825f097a271a7a850d4df
#
_cell.length_a   1.000
_cell.length_b   1.000
_cell.length_c   1.000
_cell.angle_alpha   90.00
_cell.angle_beta   90.00
_cell.angle_gamma   90.00
#
_symmetry.space_group_name_H-M   'P 1'
#
loop_
_entity.id
_entity.type
_entity.pdbx_description
1 polymer ?
#
loop_
_entity_poly.entity_id
_entity_poly.type
_entity_poly.pdbx_seq_one_letter_code
_entity_poly.pdbx_strand_id
1 'polypeptide(L)'
;MPSRWVSRAVITLPTLPALAIALGMTIAVADMHDPLEKRPGADPRTKEEKIAIAMSAGPPEIAKAARIIEVDESGKIEVLRNGTDGFTCMPGHGDTHPAMCADQASMQWFEDAAAHRPKPTNTVPGITYMLLGATQRSISDPNDTTSPLKKIGPHWMIMWPFDPKTTGLPSSYPGTEAYIMFAGTPWAHLHVMGNPYRP
;
A
#
# COMPACT_ATOMS: atom_id res chain seq x y z
N MET A 1 52.85 -51.20 -64.56
CA MET A 1 52.55 -52.69 -64.51
C MET A 1 51.71 -52.93 -63.28
N PRO A 2 50.72 -53.81 -63.34
CA PRO A 2 49.50 -53.78 -64.15
C PRO A 2 48.27 -53.45 -63.30
N SER A 3 47.31 -52.98 -64.05
CA SER A 3 45.92 -52.74 -63.67
C SER A 3 45.16 -53.96 -63.15
N ARG A 4 44.35 -53.75 -62.12
CA ARG A 4 43.22 -54.67 -61.82
C ARG A 4 41.91 -53.91 -61.78
N TRP A 5 41.05 -54.24 -62.73
CA TRP A 5 39.67 -53.93 -62.82
C TRP A 5 38.91 -54.68 -61.73
N VAL A 6 38.03 -53.99 -61.00
CA VAL A 6 37.03 -54.60 -60.17
C VAL A 6 35.70 -54.01 -60.57
N SER A 7 34.79 -54.91 -60.99
CA SER A 7 33.45 -54.68 -61.50
C SER A 7 32.58 -54.03 -60.44
N ARG A 8 31.85 -52.97 -60.84
CA ARG A 8 30.76 -52.40 -60.07
C ARG A 8 29.51 -53.24 -60.21
N ALA A 9 29.00 -53.78 -59.12
CA ALA A 9 27.62 -54.32 -59.04
C ALA A 9 26.69 -53.20 -58.75
N VAL A 10 25.71 -52.95 -59.60
CA VAL A 10 24.63 -52.00 -59.44
C VAL A 10 23.51 -52.72 -58.67
N ILE A 11 23.30 -52.30 -57.41
CA ILE A 11 22.17 -52.75 -56.65
C ILE A 11 21.06 -51.70 -56.78
N THR A 12 20.02 -52.05 -57.50
CA THR A 12 18.77 -51.26 -57.58
C THR A 12 17.95 -51.50 -56.32
N LEU A 13 17.78 -50.48 -55.50
CA LEU A 13 16.82 -50.46 -54.37
C LEU A 13 15.43 -50.03 -54.88
N PRO A 14 14.36 -50.63 -54.39
CA PRO A 14 13.00 -50.22 -54.74
C PRO A 14 12.64 -48.94 -54.01
N THR A 15 12.06 -47.98 -54.76
CA THR A 15 11.48 -46.76 -54.28
C THR A 15 10.19 -47.03 -53.51
N LEU A 16 10.17 -46.80 -52.19
CA LEU A 16 8.96 -46.72 -51.38
C LEU A 16 8.42 -45.29 -51.43
N PRO A 17 7.08 -45.10 -51.57
CA PRO A 17 6.51 -43.77 -51.52
C PRO A 17 6.54 -43.22 -50.11
N ALA A 18 7.15 -42.06 -49.96
CA ALA A 18 7.13 -41.32 -48.71
C ALA A 18 5.74 -40.77 -48.47
N LEU A 19 5.00 -41.37 -47.52
CA LEU A 19 3.79 -40.82 -46.96
C LEU A 19 4.16 -39.69 -46.03
N ALA A 20 4.12 -38.45 -46.50
CA ALA A 20 4.31 -37.25 -45.65
C ALA A 20 3.08 -37.05 -44.75
N ILE A 21 3.15 -37.57 -43.54
CA ILE A 21 2.22 -37.18 -42.47
C ILE A 21 2.70 -35.82 -41.96
N ALA A 22 2.08 -34.75 -42.47
CA ALA A 22 2.24 -33.43 -41.87
C ALA A 22 1.52 -33.43 -40.52
N LEU A 23 2.28 -33.74 -39.46
CA LEU A 23 1.82 -33.48 -38.09
C LEU A 23 1.87 -31.96 -37.89
N GLY A 24 0.73 -31.32 -38.12
CA GLY A 24 0.54 -29.92 -37.76
C GLY A 24 0.61 -29.80 -36.25
N MET A 25 1.82 -29.49 -35.73
CA MET A 25 2.03 -29.11 -34.36
C MET A 25 1.60 -27.62 -34.23
N THR A 26 0.28 -27.41 -34.05
CA THR A 26 -0.22 -26.13 -33.56
C THR A 26 0.35 -25.97 -32.14
N ILE A 27 1.43 -25.20 -32.03
CA ILE A 27 1.83 -24.65 -30.74
C ILE A 27 0.71 -23.68 -30.37
N ALA A 28 -0.23 -24.15 -29.55
CA ALA A 28 -1.09 -23.25 -28.80
C ALA A 28 -0.14 -22.41 -27.93
N VAL A 29 0.10 -21.16 -28.34
CA VAL A 29 0.60 -20.15 -27.45
C VAL A 29 -0.51 -20.01 -26.40
N ALA A 30 -0.38 -20.76 -25.31
CA ALA A 30 -1.20 -20.54 -24.15
C ALA A 30 -0.97 -19.06 -23.79
N ASP A 31 -2.03 -18.31 -23.95
CA ASP A 31 -2.14 -16.95 -23.46
C ASP A 31 -1.81 -17.02 -21.96
N MET A 32 -0.57 -16.67 -21.60
CA MET A 32 -0.14 -16.57 -20.20
C MET A 32 -0.72 -15.27 -19.62
N HIS A 33 -1.99 -15.03 -19.80
CA HIS A 33 -2.82 -14.33 -18.86
C HIS A 33 -3.20 -15.36 -17.79
N ASP A 34 -2.29 -15.48 -16.80
CA ASP A 34 -2.66 -16.02 -15.51
C ASP A 34 -3.81 -15.13 -15.00
N PRO A 35 -5.06 -15.62 -14.97
CA PRO A 35 -6.09 -14.87 -14.30
C PRO A 35 -5.57 -14.80 -12.87
N LEU A 36 -5.26 -13.59 -12.40
CA LEU A 36 -4.90 -13.32 -11.02
C LEU A 36 -5.92 -14.03 -10.16
N GLU A 37 -5.60 -15.25 -9.79
CA GLU A 37 -6.38 -16.06 -8.89
C GLU A 37 -6.51 -15.19 -7.65
N LYS A 38 -7.73 -14.69 -7.44
CA LYS A 38 -8.08 -13.74 -6.38
C LYS A 38 -7.71 -14.43 -5.08
N ARG A 39 -6.49 -14.15 -4.59
CA ARG A 39 -6.01 -14.72 -3.34
C ARG A 39 -7.01 -14.29 -2.28
N PRO A 40 -7.50 -15.21 -1.45
CA PRO A 40 -8.33 -14.86 -0.31
C PRO A 40 -7.62 -13.77 0.50
N GLY A 41 -8.24 -12.59 0.66
CA GLY A 41 -7.66 -11.43 1.34
C GLY A 41 -7.00 -10.38 0.42
N ALA A 42 -6.91 -10.59 -0.90
CA ALA A 42 -6.43 -9.55 -1.81
C ALA A 42 -7.44 -8.39 -1.87
N ASP A 43 -6.94 -7.16 -1.73
CA ASP A 43 -7.74 -5.96 -1.91
C ASP A 43 -8.32 -5.91 -3.33
N PRO A 44 -9.67 -5.89 -3.50
CA PRO A 44 -10.30 -5.96 -4.81
C PRO A 44 -10.18 -4.67 -5.63
N ARG A 45 -9.66 -3.58 -5.02
CA ARG A 45 -9.53 -2.27 -5.68
C ARG A 45 -8.43 -2.29 -6.72
N THR A 46 -8.67 -1.67 -7.87
CA THR A 46 -7.65 -1.45 -8.90
C THR A 46 -6.57 -0.48 -8.41
N LYS A 47 -5.43 -0.46 -9.09
CA LYS A 47 -4.35 0.48 -8.79
C LYS A 47 -4.83 1.95 -8.89
N GLU A 48 -5.63 2.26 -9.89
CA GLU A 48 -6.19 3.59 -10.14
C GLU A 48 -7.15 4.01 -9.02
N GLU A 49 -8.01 3.09 -8.56
CA GLU A 49 -8.90 3.33 -7.42
C GLU A 49 -8.11 3.57 -6.13
N LYS A 50 -7.08 2.78 -5.86
CA LYS A 50 -6.18 2.97 -4.72
C LYS A 50 -5.50 4.33 -4.76
N ILE A 51 -4.97 4.74 -5.91
CA ILE A 51 -4.37 6.06 -6.09
C ILE A 51 -5.40 7.17 -5.83
N ALA A 52 -6.61 7.07 -6.37
CA ALA A 52 -7.66 8.06 -6.17
C ALA A 52 -8.08 8.19 -4.69
N ILE A 53 -8.23 7.08 -3.99
CA ILE A 53 -8.56 7.06 -2.55
C ILE A 53 -7.41 7.67 -1.75
N ALA A 54 -6.16 7.28 -1.99
CA ALA A 54 -5.00 7.83 -1.31
C ALA A 54 -4.91 9.36 -1.49
N MET A 55 -5.13 9.86 -2.70
CA MET A 55 -5.14 11.29 -2.98
C MET A 55 -6.29 12.04 -2.28
N SER A 56 -7.43 11.38 -2.06
CA SER A 56 -8.58 11.98 -1.38
C SER A 56 -8.38 12.09 0.14
N ALA A 57 -7.37 11.42 0.69
CA ALA A 57 -7.05 11.46 2.12
C ALA A 57 -6.27 12.71 2.54
N GLY A 58 -5.70 13.45 1.61
CA GLY A 58 -4.94 14.67 1.86
C GLY A 58 -5.43 15.88 1.08
N PRO A 59 -4.86 17.07 1.35
CA PRO A 59 -5.11 18.26 0.57
C PRO A 59 -4.74 18.05 -0.91
N PRO A 60 -5.55 18.54 -1.87
CA PRO A 60 -5.29 18.33 -3.30
C PRO A 60 -3.89 18.80 -3.73
N GLU A 61 -3.41 19.92 -3.18
CA GLU A 61 -2.09 20.49 -3.51
C GLU A 61 -0.93 19.61 -3.05
N ILE A 62 -1.08 18.92 -1.94
CA ILE A 62 -0.12 17.92 -1.43
C ILE A 62 -0.31 16.61 -2.18
N ALA A 63 -1.52 16.09 -2.22
CA ALA A 63 -1.79 14.75 -2.77
C ALA A 63 -1.38 14.59 -4.23
N LYS A 64 -1.44 15.67 -5.04
CA LYS A 64 -1.04 15.61 -6.46
C LYS A 64 0.46 15.31 -6.66
N ALA A 65 1.32 15.75 -5.74
CA ALA A 65 2.77 15.58 -5.82
C ALA A 65 3.31 14.50 -4.87
N ALA A 66 2.47 13.97 -3.97
CA ALA A 66 2.85 12.98 -2.97
C ALA A 66 3.21 11.62 -3.61
N ARG A 67 4.13 10.92 -2.97
CA ARG A 67 4.35 9.50 -3.22
C ARG A 67 3.10 8.71 -2.78
N ILE A 68 2.69 7.72 -3.56
CA ILE A 68 1.59 6.83 -3.17
C ILE A 68 2.12 5.42 -3.01
N ILE A 69 1.88 4.86 -1.85
CA ILE A 69 2.24 3.48 -1.52
C ILE A 69 1.02 2.71 -1.02
N GLU A 70 1.06 1.42 -1.18
CA GLU A 70 0.21 0.46 -0.47
C GLU A 70 1.07 -0.33 0.49
N VAL A 71 0.52 -0.62 1.67
CA VAL A 71 1.11 -1.53 2.65
C VAL A 71 0.11 -2.65 2.84
N ASP A 72 0.50 -3.88 2.53
CA ASP A 72 -0.37 -5.04 2.69
C ASP A 72 -0.40 -5.55 4.15
N GLU A 73 -1.25 -6.54 4.42
CA GLU A 73 -1.40 -7.13 5.76
C GLU A 73 -0.09 -7.75 6.30
N SER A 74 0.88 -8.07 5.44
CA SER A 74 2.19 -8.56 5.84
C SER A 74 3.20 -7.45 6.13
N GLY A 75 2.83 -6.18 5.91
CA GLY A 75 3.70 -5.03 6.02
C GLY A 75 4.57 -4.78 4.78
N LYS A 76 4.35 -5.51 3.69
CA LYS A 76 5.06 -5.28 2.42
C LYS A 76 4.57 -4.00 1.76
N ILE A 77 5.54 -3.19 1.33
CA ILE A 77 5.28 -1.92 0.67
C ILE A 77 5.33 -2.08 -0.85
N GLU A 78 4.28 -1.63 -1.53
CA GLU A 78 4.25 -1.46 -2.98
C GLU A 78 4.15 0.03 -3.34
N VAL A 79 4.96 0.50 -4.29
CA VAL A 79 4.91 1.88 -4.78
C VAL A 79 3.93 1.96 -5.94
N LEU A 80 2.78 2.60 -5.72
CA LEU A 80 1.77 2.81 -6.74
C LEU A 80 2.09 4.01 -7.63
N ARG A 81 2.69 5.07 -7.05
CA ARG A 81 3.12 6.29 -7.73
C ARG A 81 4.31 6.93 -7.01
N ASN A 82 5.33 7.37 -7.74
CA ASN A 82 6.40 8.19 -7.17
C ASN A 82 5.89 9.61 -6.86
N GLY A 83 6.54 10.29 -5.92
CA GLY A 83 6.22 11.65 -5.50
C GLY A 83 7.46 12.53 -5.37
N THR A 84 7.26 13.84 -5.18
CA THR A 84 8.33 14.86 -5.17
C THR A 84 8.24 15.88 -4.04
N ASP A 85 7.16 15.87 -3.23
CA ASP A 85 6.89 16.90 -2.21
C ASP A 85 7.21 16.47 -0.76
N GLY A 86 7.75 15.27 -0.57
CA GLY A 86 8.08 14.73 0.75
C GLY A 86 6.91 14.10 1.49
N PHE A 87 5.70 14.13 0.94
CA PHE A 87 4.54 13.42 1.49
C PHE A 87 4.40 12.01 0.90
N THR A 88 3.86 11.12 1.72
CA THR A 88 3.44 9.78 1.32
C THR A 88 1.97 9.61 1.62
N CYS A 89 1.16 9.26 0.61
CA CYS A 89 -0.26 8.95 0.77
C CYS A 89 -0.49 7.45 0.61
N MET A 90 -1.46 6.93 1.36
CA MET A 90 -1.85 5.51 1.37
C MET A 90 -3.36 5.38 1.23
N PRO A 91 -3.86 4.40 0.45
CA PRO A 91 -5.30 4.18 0.27
C PRO A 91 -5.96 3.53 1.50
N GLY A 92 -5.15 3.06 2.46
CA GLY A 92 -5.64 2.24 3.54
C GLY A 92 -6.23 0.91 3.08
N HIS A 93 -6.56 0.03 4.02
CA HIS A 93 -7.28 -1.22 3.76
C HIS A 93 -8.06 -1.65 5.02
N GLY A 94 -9.19 -2.31 4.81
CA GLY A 94 -10.05 -2.75 5.91
C GLY A 94 -10.47 -1.60 6.86
N ASP A 95 -10.94 -1.99 8.03
CA ASP A 95 -11.52 -1.03 9.00
C ASP A 95 -10.48 -0.39 9.92
N THR A 96 -9.25 -0.93 9.98
CA THR A 96 -8.24 -0.49 10.94
C THR A 96 -7.06 0.26 10.32
N HIS A 97 -6.98 0.30 9.00
CA HIS A 97 -5.94 0.98 8.26
C HIS A 97 -6.55 2.07 7.37
N PRO A 98 -6.80 3.27 7.94
CA PRO A 98 -7.44 4.34 7.20
C PRO A 98 -6.56 4.89 6.09
N ALA A 99 -7.21 5.46 5.07
CA ALA A 99 -6.50 6.24 4.07
C ALA A 99 -5.90 7.50 4.69
N MET A 100 -4.65 7.82 4.37
CA MET A 100 -3.94 8.96 4.94
C MET A 100 -2.90 9.55 3.99
N CYS A 101 -2.51 10.81 4.23
CA CYS A 101 -1.33 11.44 3.65
C CYS A 101 -0.46 11.98 4.80
N ALA A 102 0.79 11.59 4.85
CA ALA A 102 1.70 11.88 5.95
C ALA A 102 3.06 12.40 5.42
N ASP A 103 3.64 13.36 6.11
CA ASP A 103 5.01 13.79 5.85
C ASP A 103 6.03 12.79 6.39
N GLN A 104 7.31 13.03 6.12
CA GLN A 104 8.39 12.13 6.53
C GLN A 104 8.48 11.94 8.06
N ALA A 105 8.23 12.98 8.85
CA ALA A 105 8.29 12.89 10.32
C ALA A 105 7.12 12.04 10.87
N SER A 106 5.93 12.18 10.27
CA SER A 106 4.79 11.33 10.58
C SER A 106 4.99 9.90 10.14
N MET A 107 5.60 9.67 8.97
CA MET A 107 5.93 8.29 8.53
C MET A 107 6.85 7.61 9.52
N GLN A 108 7.89 8.31 10.04
CA GLN A 108 8.74 7.78 11.10
C GLN A 108 7.94 7.41 12.37
N TRP A 109 6.96 8.25 12.77
CA TRP A 109 6.07 7.94 13.88
C TRP A 109 5.30 6.63 13.66
N PHE A 110 4.70 6.44 12.48
CA PHE A 110 3.95 5.22 12.18
C PHE A 110 4.85 3.98 12.07
N GLU A 111 6.04 4.12 11.51
CA GLU A 111 7.05 3.05 11.45
C GLU A 111 7.48 2.62 12.87
N ASP A 112 7.69 3.57 13.77
CA ASP A 112 8.02 3.28 15.17
C ASP A 112 6.87 2.56 15.89
N ALA A 113 5.62 2.97 15.61
CA ALA A 113 4.44 2.31 16.16
C ALA A 113 4.30 0.87 15.64
N ALA A 114 4.46 0.66 14.33
CA ALA A 114 4.42 -0.66 13.70
C ALA A 114 5.54 -1.59 14.23
N ALA A 115 6.71 -1.02 14.53
CA ALA A 115 7.83 -1.72 15.14
C ALA A 115 7.70 -1.92 16.66
N HIS A 116 6.56 -1.56 17.26
CA HIS A 116 6.30 -1.63 18.70
C HIS A 116 7.38 -0.95 19.55
N ARG A 117 7.93 0.19 19.09
CA ARG A 117 8.88 0.96 19.86
C ARG A 117 8.21 1.55 21.11
N PRO A 118 8.95 1.80 22.19
CA PRO A 118 8.38 2.37 23.41
C PRO A 118 7.92 3.82 23.25
N LYS A 119 8.43 4.54 22.25
CA LYS A 119 8.08 5.91 21.89
C LYS A 119 8.47 6.22 20.45
N PRO A 120 7.86 7.25 19.82
CA PRO A 120 8.30 7.73 18.52
C PRO A 120 9.70 8.34 18.57
N THR A 121 10.41 8.29 17.42
CA THR A 121 11.78 8.78 17.25
C THR A 121 11.90 9.96 16.31
N ASN A 122 10.79 10.47 15.77
CA ASN A 122 10.80 11.69 14.97
C ASN A 122 11.35 12.87 15.79
N THR A 123 12.19 13.68 15.16
CA THR A 123 12.90 14.80 15.80
C THR A 123 12.25 16.15 15.57
N VAL A 124 11.24 16.20 14.73
CA VAL A 124 10.42 17.37 14.41
C VAL A 124 8.94 16.96 14.39
N PRO A 125 8.00 17.88 14.65
CA PRO A 125 6.57 17.60 14.49
C PRO A 125 6.25 17.15 13.06
N GLY A 126 5.46 16.09 12.91
CA GLY A 126 4.95 15.62 11.63
C GLY A 126 3.50 16.03 11.41
N ILE A 127 3.07 16.08 10.15
CA ILE A 127 1.69 16.36 9.77
C ILE A 127 1.11 15.15 9.04
N THR A 128 -0.07 14.71 9.50
CA THR A 128 -0.84 13.65 8.85
C THR A 128 -2.26 14.13 8.57
N TYR A 129 -2.74 13.84 7.37
CA TYR A 129 -4.11 14.10 6.96
C TYR A 129 -4.88 12.78 6.83
N MET A 130 -6.09 12.73 7.39
CA MET A 130 -7.08 11.64 7.25
C MET A 130 -8.43 12.25 6.86
N LEU A 131 -8.49 12.92 5.70
CA LEU A 131 -9.66 13.72 5.28
C LEU A 131 -10.86 12.87 4.84
N LEU A 132 -10.70 11.55 4.75
CA LEU A 132 -11.81 10.59 4.58
C LEU A 132 -12.34 10.08 5.92
N GLY A 133 -11.73 10.49 7.04
CA GLY A 133 -12.01 9.95 8.36
C GLY A 133 -11.29 8.64 8.61
N ALA A 134 -11.52 8.06 9.77
CA ALA A 134 -10.90 6.83 10.24
C ALA A 134 -11.84 6.03 11.14
N THR A 135 -11.44 4.83 11.50
CA THR A 135 -11.98 4.09 12.65
C THR A 135 -10.88 3.88 13.68
N GLN A 136 -11.24 3.93 14.94
CA GLN A 136 -10.32 3.80 16.06
C GLN A 136 -10.98 3.03 17.21
N ARG A 137 -10.25 2.18 17.91
CA ARG A 137 -10.75 1.46 19.08
C ARG A 137 -10.75 2.36 20.33
N SER A 138 -9.64 3.03 20.58
CA SER A 138 -9.47 3.88 21.75
C SER A 138 -8.82 5.21 21.36
N ILE A 139 -9.17 6.26 22.08
CA ILE A 139 -8.50 7.58 21.99
C ILE A 139 -7.54 7.82 23.16
N SER A 140 -7.52 6.91 24.13
CA SER A 140 -6.68 7.01 25.34
C SER A 140 -5.62 5.92 25.44
N ASP A 141 -5.84 4.75 24.84
CA ASP A 141 -4.90 3.63 24.85
C ASP A 141 -4.49 3.25 23.41
N PRO A 142 -3.22 3.48 23.02
CA PRO A 142 -2.73 3.12 21.69
C PRO A 142 -2.65 1.61 21.46
N ASN A 143 -2.68 0.80 22.53
CA ASN A 143 -2.56 -0.65 22.47
C ASN A 143 -3.92 -1.38 22.57
N ASP A 144 -5.03 -0.66 22.60
CA ASP A 144 -6.35 -1.28 22.67
C ASP A 144 -6.68 -2.05 21.39
N THR A 145 -6.77 -3.38 21.51
CA THR A 145 -7.15 -4.29 20.44
C THR A 145 -8.55 -4.87 20.58
N THR A 146 -9.25 -4.58 21.67
CA THR A 146 -10.49 -5.26 22.09
C THR A 146 -11.73 -4.41 22.04
N SER A 147 -11.63 -3.11 22.27
CA SER A 147 -12.78 -2.20 22.25
C SER A 147 -13.45 -2.13 20.86
N PRO A 148 -14.75 -1.91 20.80
CA PRO A 148 -15.45 -1.70 19.53
C PRO A 148 -14.85 -0.55 18.73
N LEU A 149 -14.77 -0.73 17.40
CA LEU A 149 -14.35 0.33 16.49
C LEU A 149 -15.35 1.49 16.52
N LYS A 150 -14.84 2.71 16.63
CA LYS A 150 -15.60 3.95 16.58
C LYS A 150 -15.17 4.77 15.37
N LYS A 151 -16.12 5.35 14.65
CA LYS A 151 -15.84 6.25 13.53
C LYS A 151 -15.36 7.60 14.05
N ILE A 152 -14.29 8.09 13.46
CA ILE A 152 -13.78 9.46 13.61
C ILE A 152 -13.96 10.13 12.24
N GLY A 153 -14.59 11.30 12.23
CA GLY A 153 -14.80 12.08 11.00
C GLY A 153 -13.48 12.54 10.35
N PRO A 154 -13.57 13.30 9.25
CA PRO A 154 -12.41 13.94 8.64
C PRO A 154 -11.60 14.71 9.68
N HIS A 155 -10.28 14.54 9.65
CA HIS A 155 -9.36 15.20 10.59
C HIS A 155 -7.95 15.23 10.02
N TRP A 156 -7.10 16.00 10.69
CA TRP A 156 -5.65 16.00 10.50
C TRP A 156 -4.95 16.04 11.85
N MET A 157 -3.67 15.72 11.88
CA MET A 157 -2.94 15.50 13.10
C MET A 157 -1.57 16.17 13.07
N ILE A 158 -1.11 16.59 14.25
CA ILE A 158 0.29 16.93 14.46
C ILE A 158 0.91 15.82 15.31
N MET A 159 1.81 15.05 14.69
CA MET A 159 2.48 13.90 15.29
C MET A 159 3.66 14.36 16.14
N TRP A 160 3.32 14.85 17.33
CA TRP A 160 4.25 15.35 18.36
C TRP A 160 3.64 15.16 19.74
N PRO A 161 4.43 14.78 20.77
CA PRO A 161 3.91 14.54 22.12
C PRO A 161 3.48 15.85 22.80
N PHE A 162 2.20 16.13 22.76
CA PHE A 162 1.60 17.24 23.49
C PHE A 162 1.16 16.81 24.90
N ASP A 163 1.35 17.68 25.88
CA ASP A 163 0.85 17.50 27.24
C ASP A 163 -0.41 18.36 27.47
N PRO A 164 -1.57 17.76 27.83
CA PRO A 164 -2.80 18.49 28.13
C PRO A 164 -2.61 19.53 29.24
N LYS A 165 -1.74 19.27 30.23
CA LYS A 165 -1.48 20.18 31.34
C LYS A 165 -0.82 21.49 30.91
N THR A 166 -0.01 21.45 29.85
CA THR A 166 0.71 22.63 29.35
C THR A 166 -0.03 23.32 28.23
N THR A 167 -0.85 22.59 27.46
CA THR A 167 -1.59 23.13 26.30
C THR A 167 -2.99 23.58 26.63
N GLY A 168 -3.63 23.06 27.69
CA GLY A 168 -5.03 23.28 28.00
C GLY A 168 -5.99 22.58 27.03
N LEU A 169 -5.49 21.77 26.09
CA LEU A 169 -6.34 21.02 25.15
C LEU A 169 -6.99 19.81 25.84
N PRO A 170 -8.22 19.45 25.46
CA PRO A 170 -8.89 18.28 26.01
C PRO A 170 -8.16 16.98 25.62
N SER A 171 -8.25 15.99 26.50
CA SER A 171 -7.76 14.63 26.27
C SER A 171 -8.86 13.63 25.89
N SER A 172 -10.03 14.12 25.59
CA SER A 172 -11.18 13.35 25.13
C SER A 172 -11.75 13.97 23.86
N TYR A 173 -12.32 13.15 22.99
CA TYR A 173 -12.93 13.61 21.74
C TYR A 173 -14.16 14.48 22.01
N PRO A 174 -14.10 15.79 21.74
CA PRO A 174 -15.21 16.72 22.03
C PRO A 174 -16.26 16.76 20.91
N GLY A 175 -16.02 16.07 19.78
CA GLY A 175 -16.90 16.00 18.62
C GLY A 175 -16.53 16.91 17.46
N THR A 176 -16.10 18.14 17.70
CA THR A 176 -15.89 19.15 16.63
C THR A 176 -14.57 19.94 16.73
N GLU A 177 -13.81 19.73 17.79
CA GLU A 177 -12.66 20.56 18.11
C GLU A 177 -11.36 19.74 18.13
N ALA A 178 -10.25 20.39 18.46
CA ALA A 178 -8.97 19.74 18.64
C ALA A 178 -8.89 19.05 20.01
N TYR A 179 -8.21 17.90 20.06
CA TYR A 179 -7.95 17.16 21.31
C TYR A 179 -6.62 16.41 21.22
N ILE A 180 -6.07 16.04 22.36
CA ILE A 180 -4.87 15.22 22.43
C ILE A 180 -5.28 13.76 22.54
N MET A 181 -5.03 13.00 21.48
CA MET A 181 -5.20 11.57 21.48
C MET A 181 -4.05 10.89 22.21
N PHE A 182 -4.33 9.79 22.90
CA PHE A 182 -3.37 9.05 23.73
C PHE A 182 -2.66 9.90 24.79
N ALA A 183 -3.35 10.89 25.32
CA ALA A 183 -2.81 11.80 26.33
C ALA A 183 -2.21 11.03 27.51
N GLY A 184 -1.03 11.50 27.97
CA GLY A 184 -0.29 10.85 29.06
C GLY A 184 0.55 9.64 28.65
N THR A 185 0.56 9.28 27.38
CA THR A 185 1.44 8.25 26.81
C THR A 185 2.54 8.89 25.96
N PRO A 186 3.65 8.16 25.65
CA PRO A 186 4.65 8.63 24.70
C PRO A 186 4.11 8.84 23.28
N TRP A 187 2.93 8.30 22.98
CA TRP A 187 2.24 8.35 21.69
C TRP A 187 1.18 9.46 21.61
N ALA A 188 1.15 10.36 22.62
CA ALA A 188 0.26 11.51 22.60
C ALA A 188 0.50 12.38 21.37
N HIS A 189 -0.57 12.77 20.68
CA HIS A 189 -0.49 13.64 19.51
C HIS A 189 -1.78 14.46 19.37
N LEU A 190 -1.69 15.58 18.66
CA LEU A 190 -2.84 16.48 18.48
C LEU A 190 -3.69 16.03 17.29
N HIS A 191 -4.98 15.82 17.53
CA HIS A 191 -6.02 15.72 16.52
C HIS A 191 -6.73 17.05 16.34
N VAL A 192 -6.96 17.46 15.09
CA VAL A 192 -7.77 18.62 14.72
C VAL A 192 -8.89 18.14 13.80
N MET A 193 -10.12 18.26 14.27
CA MET A 193 -11.30 17.76 13.57
C MET A 193 -11.68 18.64 12.39
N GLY A 194 -12.29 18.02 11.39
CA GLY A 194 -12.75 18.68 10.16
C GLY A 194 -11.76 18.59 9.00
N ASN A 195 -12.25 19.00 7.84
CA ASN A 195 -11.45 19.15 6.64
C ASN A 195 -11.21 20.64 6.39
N PRO A 196 -9.99 21.17 6.60
CA PRO A 196 -9.71 22.60 6.45
C PRO A 196 -9.79 23.10 5.00
N TYR A 197 -9.94 22.19 4.04
CA TYR A 197 -9.98 22.49 2.59
C TYR A 197 -11.39 22.35 1.99
N ARG A 198 -12.37 22.02 2.80
CA ARG A 198 -13.80 22.03 2.43
C ARG A 198 -14.53 22.99 3.36
N PRO A 199 -15.12 24.07 2.83
CA PRO A 199 -15.96 24.97 3.59
C PRO A 199 -17.24 24.27 4.10
#